data_35907998fafaf1ab2ad430fbdee7ad23
#
_entry.id   35907998fafaf1ab2ad430fbdee7ad23
#
_cell.length_a   1.000
_cell.length_b   1.000
_cell.length_c   1.000
_cell.angle_alpha   90.00
_cell.angle_beta   90.00
_cell.angle_gamma   90.00
#
_symmetry.space_group_name_H-M   'P 1'
#
loop_
_entity.id
_entity.type
_entity.pdbx_description
1 polymer ?
#
loop_
_entity_poly.entity_id
_entity_poly.type
_entity_poly.pdbx_seq_one_letter_code
_entity_poly.pdbx_strand_id
1 'polypeptide(L)'
;SYWIHTEYNLTSDVQDFKINTTDIEKSVIRKTMLAISQIEVSFKSFWGKIHDRMPKPEIGAVGMTFAESEVRHADAYSHLLEILGLNDDFNSINEIPAIIDRINYLDKYLVGSKSRDNKKYALSVLLFSVFIEHVSLFSQFLIMISFNRHKNMFKGISNIVSATFQEEDSHGKFGLAIVNIIKQENPDWFDEEFKEEIKRACAKAERAETKILDWIFEEGDLEFMSKDVVKNFIRDRFNNSMESLEIDPLFEVDESMLLETQWFNEELNSTTEGDFFNKRSTNYTKKAKSITENDLF
;
A
#
# COMPACT_ATOMS: atom_id res chain seq x y z
N SER A 1 12.26 -7.97 6.67
CA SER A 1 13.56 -8.33 6.05
C SER A 1 13.96 -7.26 5.04
N TYR A 2 15.22 -6.88 4.96
CA TYR A 2 15.72 -5.93 3.95
C TYR A 2 15.72 -6.57 2.56
N TRP A 3 15.21 -5.85 1.55
CA TRP A 3 15.16 -6.29 0.15
C TRP A 3 15.40 -5.11 -0.79
N ILE A 4 15.89 -5.39 -1.99
CA ILE A 4 16.01 -4.43 -3.09
C ILE A 4 15.46 -5.05 -4.38
N HIS A 5 14.88 -4.22 -5.25
CA HIS A 5 14.21 -4.69 -6.48
C HIS A 5 15.14 -5.45 -7.43
N THR A 6 16.46 -5.17 -7.41
CA THR A 6 17.44 -5.84 -8.27
C THR A 6 17.69 -7.32 -7.89
N GLU A 7 17.21 -7.77 -6.73
CA GLU A 7 17.26 -9.18 -6.32
C GLU A 7 16.24 -10.06 -7.07
N TYR A 8 15.20 -9.46 -7.67
CA TYR A 8 14.12 -10.15 -8.35
C TYR A 8 14.39 -10.27 -9.86
N ASN A 9 14.06 -11.44 -10.43
CA ASN A 9 14.11 -11.63 -11.88
C ASN A 9 12.75 -11.32 -12.49
N LEU A 10 12.66 -10.26 -13.29
CA LEU A 10 11.44 -9.75 -13.88
C LEU A 10 11.28 -10.09 -15.39
N THR A 11 12.16 -10.92 -15.93
CA THR A 11 12.16 -11.24 -17.38
C THR A 11 10.85 -11.90 -17.82
N SER A 12 10.36 -12.86 -17.02
CA SER A 12 9.07 -13.52 -17.30
C SER A 12 7.89 -12.57 -17.16
N ASP A 13 7.95 -11.63 -16.21
CA ASP A 13 6.87 -10.68 -15.93
C ASP A 13 6.67 -9.71 -17.10
N VAL A 14 7.77 -9.25 -17.71
CA VAL A 14 7.74 -8.43 -18.93
C VAL A 14 7.14 -9.20 -20.11
N GLN A 15 7.47 -10.49 -20.23
CA GLN A 15 6.88 -11.35 -21.25
C GLN A 15 5.39 -11.59 -21.01
N ASP A 16 4.99 -11.85 -19.76
CA ASP A 16 3.60 -12.00 -19.37
C ASP A 16 2.80 -10.76 -19.77
N PHE A 17 3.28 -9.57 -19.42
CA PHE A 17 2.61 -8.31 -19.75
C PHE A 17 2.47 -8.07 -21.25
N LYS A 18 3.49 -8.42 -22.05
CA LYS A 18 3.51 -8.16 -23.50
C LYS A 18 2.67 -9.15 -24.31
N ILE A 19 2.65 -10.43 -23.89
CA ILE A 19 2.20 -11.53 -24.77
C ILE A 19 1.08 -12.36 -24.13
N ASN A 20 1.10 -12.57 -22.81
CA ASN A 20 0.25 -13.58 -22.17
C ASN A 20 -1.04 -13.00 -21.57
N THR A 21 -1.19 -11.68 -21.55
CA THR A 21 -2.38 -10.99 -21.04
C THR A 21 -3.39 -10.69 -22.14
N THR A 22 -4.68 -10.77 -21.81
CA THR A 22 -5.76 -10.19 -22.63
C THR A 22 -5.72 -8.65 -22.55
N ASP A 23 -6.44 -7.96 -23.42
CA ASP A 23 -6.50 -6.49 -23.45
C ASP A 23 -7.05 -5.94 -22.12
N ILE A 24 -8.10 -6.56 -21.56
CA ILE A 24 -8.67 -6.18 -20.26
C ILE A 24 -7.62 -6.37 -19.14
N GLU A 25 -6.98 -7.52 -19.06
CA GLU A 25 -5.94 -7.80 -18.07
C GLU A 25 -4.78 -6.80 -18.16
N LYS A 26 -4.35 -6.50 -19.40
CA LYS A 26 -3.28 -5.54 -19.65
C LYS A 26 -3.65 -4.14 -19.17
N SER A 27 -4.89 -3.71 -19.42
CA SER A 27 -5.42 -2.44 -18.93
C SER A 27 -5.45 -2.39 -17.41
N VAL A 28 -5.99 -3.43 -16.75
CA VAL A 28 -6.05 -3.54 -15.29
C VAL A 28 -4.66 -3.48 -14.69
N ILE A 29 -3.70 -4.28 -15.18
CA ILE A 29 -2.31 -4.29 -14.69
C ILE A 29 -1.66 -2.92 -14.85
N ARG A 30 -1.75 -2.31 -16.06
CA ARG A 30 -1.20 -1.00 -16.35
C ARG A 30 -1.72 0.05 -15.36
N LYS A 31 -3.03 0.16 -15.19
CA LYS A 31 -3.65 1.15 -14.31
C LYS A 31 -3.35 0.87 -12.83
N THR A 32 -3.31 -0.39 -12.44
CA THR A 32 -2.94 -0.79 -11.07
C THR A 32 -1.50 -0.39 -10.76
N MET A 33 -0.55 -0.67 -11.66
CA MET A 33 0.85 -0.27 -11.48
C MET A 33 1.01 1.25 -11.40
N LEU A 34 0.28 2.01 -12.24
CA LEU A 34 0.28 3.47 -12.20
C LEU A 34 -0.29 3.99 -10.88
N ALA A 35 -1.38 3.37 -10.37
CA ALA A 35 -2.01 3.77 -9.11
C ALA A 35 -1.10 3.51 -7.88
N ILE A 36 -0.38 2.39 -7.84
CA ILE A 36 0.61 2.10 -6.79
C ILE A 36 1.75 3.13 -6.88
N SER A 37 2.35 3.27 -8.06
CA SER A 37 3.51 4.14 -8.26
C SER A 37 3.20 5.60 -7.93
N GLN A 38 1.97 6.06 -8.11
CA GLN A 38 1.57 7.41 -7.76
C GLN A 38 1.71 7.66 -6.24
N ILE A 39 1.34 6.71 -5.39
CA ILE A 39 1.50 6.83 -3.93
C ILE A 39 2.97 6.68 -3.55
N GLU A 40 3.59 5.60 -3.94
CA GLU A 40 4.96 5.22 -3.57
C GLU A 40 6.01 6.27 -3.95
N VAL A 41 5.85 6.92 -5.10
CA VAL A 41 6.77 7.98 -5.52
C VAL A 41 6.47 9.32 -4.84
N SER A 42 5.20 9.59 -4.49
CA SER A 42 4.76 10.92 -4.00
C SER A 42 4.89 11.10 -2.49
N PHE A 43 4.75 10.04 -1.68
CA PHE A 43 4.54 10.17 -0.23
C PHE A 43 5.69 9.68 0.66
N LYS A 44 6.80 9.27 0.12
CA LYS A 44 7.99 8.72 0.79
C LYS A 44 8.60 9.54 1.95
N SER A 45 8.20 10.78 2.16
CA SER A 45 8.83 11.66 3.16
C SER A 45 8.06 11.78 4.48
N PHE A 46 6.90 11.14 4.64
CA PHE A 46 6.05 11.31 5.83
C PHE A 46 6.75 10.79 7.10
N TRP A 47 7.17 9.55 7.09
CA TRP A 47 7.78 8.89 8.25
C TRP A 47 9.07 9.56 8.71
N GLY A 48 9.92 10.02 7.80
CA GLY A 48 11.16 10.72 8.15
C GLY A 48 10.92 12.02 8.93
N LYS A 49 9.78 12.70 8.71
CA LYS A 49 9.42 13.94 9.40
C LYS A 49 8.87 13.72 10.82
N ILE A 50 8.50 12.52 11.19
CA ILE A 50 8.01 12.21 12.53
C ILE A 50 9.10 12.42 13.59
N HIS A 51 10.38 12.29 13.20
CA HIS A 51 11.54 12.53 14.04
C HIS A 51 11.55 13.94 14.66
N ASP A 52 11.12 14.94 13.91
CA ASP A 52 11.15 16.34 14.37
C ASP A 52 10.05 16.68 15.38
N ARG A 53 9.06 15.83 15.55
CA ARG A 53 7.83 16.13 16.30
C ARG A 53 7.60 15.20 17.50
N MET A 54 8.09 13.97 17.45
CA MET A 54 7.87 13.02 18.52
C MET A 54 8.89 13.20 19.65
N PRO A 55 8.45 13.18 20.92
CA PRO A 55 9.32 13.49 22.06
C PRO A 55 10.35 12.39 22.35
N LYS A 56 10.09 11.16 21.89
CA LYS A 56 10.99 10.02 22.14
C LYS A 56 11.85 9.78 20.89
N PRO A 57 13.20 9.83 21.02
CA PRO A 57 14.09 9.65 19.88
C PRO A 57 13.96 8.27 19.22
N GLU A 58 13.53 7.24 19.96
CA GLU A 58 13.31 5.90 19.44
C GLU A 58 12.19 5.88 18.39
N ILE A 59 11.11 6.66 18.60
CA ILE A 59 10.03 6.80 17.62
C ILE A 59 10.57 7.45 16.34
N GLY A 60 11.40 8.48 16.49
CA GLY A 60 12.08 9.13 15.36
C GLY A 60 12.99 8.18 14.60
N ALA A 61 13.73 7.33 15.31
CA ALA A 61 14.60 6.32 14.69
C ALA A 61 13.82 5.31 13.85
N VAL A 62 12.67 4.83 14.34
CA VAL A 62 11.77 3.97 13.56
C VAL A 62 11.24 4.71 12.33
N GLY A 63 10.82 5.97 12.47
CA GLY A 63 10.37 6.78 11.33
C GLY A 63 11.42 6.95 10.24
N MET A 64 12.70 7.09 10.60
CA MET A 64 13.80 7.12 9.63
C MET A 64 14.00 5.77 8.92
N THR A 65 13.83 4.65 9.63
CA THR A 65 13.89 3.32 9.04
C THR A 65 12.75 3.12 8.02
N PHE A 66 11.55 3.59 8.34
CA PHE A 66 10.42 3.55 7.41
C PHE A 66 10.64 4.47 6.21
N ALA A 67 11.19 5.67 6.41
CA ALA A 67 11.53 6.54 5.28
C ALA A 67 12.56 5.91 4.33
N GLU A 68 13.45 5.06 4.83
CA GLU A 68 14.36 4.28 3.99
C GLU A 68 13.61 3.24 3.17
N SER A 69 12.65 2.49 3.78
CA SER A 69 11.83 1.53 3.01
C SER A 69 11.02 2.20 1.92
N GLU A 70 10.45 3.40 2.18
CA GLU A 70 9.75 4.20 1.17
C GLU A 70 10.62 4.57 -0.04
N VAL A 71 11.91 4.83 0.18
CA VAL A 71 12.85 5.07 -0.93
C VAL A 71 13.03 3.80 -1.76
N ARG A 72 13.16 2.63 -1.11
CA ARG A 72 13.27 1.35 -1.83
C ARG A 72 12.00 0.99 -2.60
N HIS A 73 10.83 1.28 -2.03
CA HIS A 73 9.54 1.13 -2.73
C HIS A 73 9.50 2.02 -3.97
N ALA A 74 9.79 3.32 -3.82
CA ALA A 74 9.82 4.25 -4.94
C ALA A 74 10.77 3.81 -6.05
N ASP A 75 11.96 3.32 -5.72
CA ASP A 75 12.94 2.79 -6.68
C ASP A 75 12.41 1.53 -7.38
N ALA A 76 11.78 0.62 -6.64
CA ALA A 76 11.21 -0.60 -7.18
C ALA A 76 10.07 -0.31 -8.16
N TYR A 77 9.12 0.54 -7.79
CA TYR A 77 7.98 0.86 -8.66
C TYR A 77 8.39 1.72 -9.86
N SER A 78 9.37 2.61 -9.70
CA SER A 78 9.95 3.33 -10.85
C SER A 78 10.59 2.37 -11.85
N HIS A 79 11.33 1.37 -11.37
CA HIS A 79 11.90 0.34 -12.23
C HIS A 79 10.83 -0.53 -12.91
N LEU A 80 9.75 -0.90 -12.20
CA LEU A 80 8.65 -1.64 -12.78
C LEU A 80 7.94 -0.85 -13.89
N LEU A 81 7.72 0.46 -13.72
CA LEU A 81 7.17 1.32 -14.77
C LEU A 81 8.08 1.33 -16.01
N GLU A 82 9.39 1.43 -15.80
CA GLU A 82 10.37 1.43 -16.90
C GLU A 82 10.33 0.14 -17.72
N ILE A 83 10.44 -1.03 -17.08
CA ILE A 83 10.50 -2.31 -17.78
C ILE A 83 9.18 -2.72 -18.45
N LEU A 84 8.05 -2.25 -17.91
CA LEU A 84 6.73 -2.44 -18.50
C LEU A 84 6.41 -1.41 -19.60
N GLY A 85 7.25 -0.37 -19.77
CA GLY A 85 7.08 0.69 -20.77
C GLY A 85 5.96 1.67 -20.42
N LEU A 86 5.75 1.96 -19.13
CA LEU A 86 4.67 2.79 -18.60
C LEU A 86 5.10 4.21 -18.18
N ASN A 87 6.34 4.62 -18.47
CA ASN A 87 6.86 5.92 -18.05
C ASN A 87 6.08 7.10 -18.66
N ASP A 88 5.69 7.00 -19.93
CA ASP A 88 4.91 8.07 -20.59
C ASP A 88 3.52 8.19 -19.99
N ASP A 89 2.88 7.05 -19.67
CA ASP A 89 1.60 7.03 -18.96
C ASP A 89 1.72 7.64 -17.56
N PHE A 90 2.82 7.36 -16.85
CA PHE A 90 3.06 7.92 -15.53
C PHE A 90 3.32 9.43 -15.57
N ASN A 91 3.99 9.95 -16.59
CA ASN A 91 4.22 11.38 -16.76
C ASN A 91 2.91 12.18 -16.91
N SER A 92 1.85 11.57 -17.47
CA SER A 92 0.51 12.14 -17.61
C SER A 92 -0.49 11.73 -16.51
N ILE A 93 -0.05 11.03 -15.49
CA ILE A 93 -0.95 10.46 -14.46
C ILE A 93 -1.78 11.52 -13.73
N ASN A 94 -1.25 12.73 -13.57
CA ASN A 94 -1.92 13.85 -12.93
C ASN A 94 -3.05 14.46 -13.78
N GLU A 95 -3.30 13.98 -15.00
CA GLU A 95 -4.43 14.36 -15.85
C GLU A 95 -5.65 13.45 -15.62
N ILE A 96 -5.48 12.34 -14.92
CA ILE A 96 -6.51 11.34 -14.66
C ILE A 96 -7.39 11.80 -13.49
N PRO A 97 -8.73 11.99 -13.70
CA PRO A 97 -9.61 12.53 -12.65
C PRO A 97 -9.61 11.74 -11.34
N ALA A 98 -9.58 10.41 -11.40
CA ALA A 98 -9.52 9.55 -10.21
C ALA A 98 -8.23 9.78 -9.41
N ILE A 99 -7.10 9.95 -10.08
CA ILE A 99 -5.81 10.25 -9.47
C ILE A 99 -5.80 11.66 -8.85
N ILE A 100 -6.37 12.65 -9.53
CA ILE A 100 -6.50 14.03 -9.00
C ILE A 100 -7.30 14.00 -7.69
N ASP A 101 -8.42 13.29 -7.66
CA ASP A 101 -9.26 13.18 -6.44
C ASP A 101 -8.49 12.50 -5.30
N ARG A 102 -7.70 11.47 -5.60
CA ARG A 102 -6.83 10.80 -4.64
C ARG A 102 -5.76 11.75 -4.10
N ILE A 103 -5.05 12.46 -4.96
CA ILE A 103 -4.03 13.46 -4.57
C ILE A 103 -4.64 14.52 -3.66
N ASN A 104 -5.78 15.09 -4.01
CA ASN A 104 -6.45 16.12 -3.22
C ASN A 104 -6.85 15.63 -1.81
N TYR A 105 -7.23 14.36 -1.71
CA TYR A 105 -7.52 13.71 -0.43
C TYR A 105 -6.24 13.54 0.40
N LEU A 106 -5.17 13.01 -0.21
CA LEU A 106 -3.89 12.74 0.45
C LEU A 106 -3.18 14.04 0.89
N ASP A 107 -3.16 15.07 0.05
CA ASP A 107 -2.54 16.36 0.35
C ASP A 107 -3.14 17.02 1.58
N LYS A 108 -4.44 16.87 1.78
CA LYS A 108 -5.11 17.42 2.97
C LYS A 108 -4.48 16.90 4.26
N TYR A 109 -4.10 15.62 4.31
CA TYR A 109 -3.48 15.02 5.50
C TYR A 109 -2.01 15.36 5.64
N LEU A 110 -1.30 15.48 4.53
CA LEU A 110 0.09 15.96 4.54
C LEU A 110 0.21 17.41 5.01
N VAL A 111 -0.75 18.26 4.67
CA VAL A 111 -0.79 19.65 5.18
C VAL A 111 -0.96 19.66 6.69
N GLY A 112 -1.83 18.82 7.25
CA GLY A 112 -2.02 18.69 8.70
C GLY A 112 -0.75 18.24 9.44
N SER A 113 0.10 17.41 8.81
CA SER A 113 1.38 16.96 9.38
C SER A 113 2.39 18.12 9.58
N LYS A 114 2.19 19.26 8.92
CA LYS A 114 2.99 20.49 9.10
C LYS A 114 2.40 21.43 10.15
N SER A 115 1.25 21.11 10.74
CA SER A 115 0.58 21.96 11.72
C SER A 115 1.41 22.07 13.01
N ARG A 116 1.43 23.26 13.63
CA ARG A 116 1.99 23.46 14.98
C ARG A 116 1.00 23.04 16.08
N ASP A 117 -0.27 22.89 15.75
CA ASP A 117 -1.30 22.36 16.65
C ASP A 117 -1.12 20.84 16.79
N ASN A 118 -0.91 20.39 18.00
CA ASN A 118 -0.62 18.98 18.31
C ASN A 118 -1.83 18.07 18.04
N LYS A 119 -3.07 18.53 18.31
CA LYS A 119 -4.30 17.76 18.01
C LYS A 119 -4.44 17.55 16.50
N LYS A 120 -4.21 18.57 15.68
CA LYS A 120 -4.23 18.47 14.20
C LYS A 120 -3.09 17.60 13.67
N TYR A 121 -1.92 17.68 14.29
CA TYR A 121 -0.81 16.80 13.96
C TYR A 121 -1.13 15.33 14.26
N ALA A 122 -1.68 15.04 15.45
CA ALA A 122 -2.11 13.70 15.83
C ALA A 122 -3.16 13.14 14.86
N LEU A 123 -4.14 13.96 14.44
CA LEU A 123 -5.11 13.58 13.43
C LEU A 123 -4.43 13.21 12.10
N SER A 124 -3.45 13.99 11.66
CA SER A 124 -2.73 13.70 10.41
C SER A 124 -1.93 12.41 10.47
N VAL A 125 -1.26 12.13 11.61
CA VAL A 125 -0.56 10.85 11.83
C VAL A 125 -1.55 9.69 11.78
N LEU A 126 -2.71 9.85 12.48
CA LEU A 126 -3.77 8.83 12.48
C LEU A 126 -4.26 8.54 11.07
N LEU A 127 -4.67 9.57 10.33
CA LEU A 127 -5.29 9.41 9.02
C LEU A 127 -4.29 8.85 7.98
N PHE A 128 -3.01 9.25 8.07
CA PHE A 128 -1.97 8.70 7.23
C PHE A 128 -1.77 7.21 7.52
N SER A 129 -1.52 6.86 8.78
CA SER A 129 -1.23 5.48 9.19
C SER A 129 -2.38 4.52 8.91
N VAL A 130 -3.63 4.96 9.16
CA VAL A 130 -4.79 4.07 9.17
C VAL A 130 -5.46 3.99 7.80
N PHE A 131 -5.42 5.05 6.98
CA PHE A 131 -6.09 5.05 5.68
C PHE A 131 -5.13 4.99 4.50
N ILE A 132 -3.92 5.54 4.59
CA ILE A 132 -2.96 5.47 3.51
C ILE A 132 -2.16 4.18 3.59
N GLU A 133 -1.41 3.98 4.66
CA GLU A 133 -0.52 2.83 4.86
C GLU A 133 -1.28 1.50 4.98
N HIS A 134 -2.48 1.51 5.57
CA HIS A 134 -3.22 0.29 5.89
C HIS A 134 -4.35 -0.04 4.91
N VAL A 135 -4.75 0.90 4.04
CA VAL A 135 -5.89 0.70 3.13
C VAL A 135 -5.60 1.06 1.68
N SER A 136 -5.11 2.29 1.40
CA SER A 136 -5.14 2.85 0.03
C SER A 136 -4.35 2.04 -1.02
N LEU A 137 -3.28 1.35 -0.64
CA LEU A 137 -2.48 0.51 -1.55
C LEU A 137 -2.99 -0.93 -1.65
N PHE A 138 -3.75 -1.39 -0.65
CA PHE A 138 -4.03 -2.81 -0.48
C PHE A 138 -4.96 -3.39 -1.56
N SER A 139 -5.87 -2.59 -2.13
CA SER A 139 -6.67 -3.04 -3.28
C SER A 139 -5.81 -3.31 -4.50
N GLN A 140 -4.83 -2.47 -4.76
CA GLN A 140 -3.90 -2.64 -5.87
C GLN A 140 -2.94 -3.82 -5.63
N PHE A 141 -2.48 -4.02 -4.40
CA PHE A 141 -1.69 -5.19 -4.03
C PHE A 141 -2.47 -6.49 -4.23
N LEU A 142 -3.73 -6.52 -3.77
CA LEU A 142 -4.64 -7.66 -4.00
C LEU A 142 -4.76 -7.98 -5.49
N ILE A 143 -5.01 -6.97 -6.35
CA ILE A 143 -5.14 -7.15 -7.79
C ILE A 143 -3.84 -7.74 -8.37
N MET A 144 -2.68 -7.19 -8.05
CA MET A 144 -1.41 -7.67 -8.62
C MET A 144 -1.06 -9.09 -8.19
N ILE A 145 -1.21 -9.40 -6.89
CA ILE A 145 -0.90 -10.74 -6.36
C ILE A 145 -1.90 -11.78 -6.90
N SER A 146 -3.15 -11.40 -7.18
CA SER A 146 -4.16 -12.30 -7.71
C SER A 146 -3.79 -12.90 -9.08
N PHE A 147 -3.04 -12.19 -9.91
CA PHE A 147 -2.53 -12.75 -11.17
C PHE A 147 -1.57 -13.93 -10.95
N ASN A 148 -0.71 -13.82 -9.94
CA ASN A 148 0.16 -14.96 -9.60
C ASN A 148 -0.66 -16.13 -9.06
N ARG A 149 -1.61 -15.86 -8.18
CA ARG A 149 -2.45 -16.88 -7.56
C ARG A 149 -3.32 -17.64 -8.56
N HIS A 150 -4.00 -16.94 -9.45
CA HIS A 150 -5.01 -17.54 -10.33
C HIS A 150 -4.47 -17.95 -11.70
N LYS A 151 -3.43 -17.28 -12.20
CA LYS A 151 -2.86 -17.51 -13.53
C LYS A 151 -1.40 -17.90 -13.52
N ASN A 152 -0.73 -17.95 -12.36
CA ASN A 152 0.69 -18.24 -12.22
C ASN A 152 1.59 -17.28 -13.04
N MET A 153 1.16 -16.02 -13.19
CA MET A 153 1.82 -14.94 -13.93
C MET A 153 2.37 -13.88 -12.97
N PHE A 154 3.29 -13.04 -13.45
CA PHE A 154 3.84 -11.90 -12.70
C PHE A 154 4.48 -12.28 -11.36
N LYS A 155 5.23 -13.37 -11.32
CA LYS A 155 5.85 -13.87 -10.09
C LYS A 155 6.84 -12.91 -9.46
N GLY A 156 7.67 -12.27 -10.28
CA GLY A 156 8.65 -11.29 -9.82
C GLY A 156 7.98 -10.05 -9.26
N ILE A 157 6.99 -9.51 -9.97
CA ILE A 157 6.19 -8.37 -9.52
C ILE A 157 5.42 -8.73 -8.25
N SER A 158 4.78 -9.91 -8.20
CA SER A 158 4.07 -10.36 -6.99
C SER A 158 5.00 -10.46 -5.77
N ASN A 159 6.23 -10.90 -5.94
CA ASN A 159 7.20 -10.94 -4.84
C ASN A 159 7.58 -9.52 -4.36
N ILE A 160 7.77 -8.56 -5.27
CA ILE A 160 8.02 -7.16 -4.92
C ILE A 160 6.82 -6.59 -4.18
N VAL A 161 5.61 -6.77 -4.72
CA VAL A 161 4.37 -6.32 -4.10
C VAL A 161 4.16 -6.96 -2.73
N SER A 162 4.43 -8.28 -2.58
CA SER A 162 4.34 -8.97 -1.30
C SER A 162 5.36 -8.45 -0.27
N ALA A 163 6.56 -8.08 -0.70
CA ALA A 163 7.56 -7.48 0.20
C ALA A 163 7.14 -6.06 0.63
N THR A 164 6.59 -5.27 -0.31
CA THR A 164 6.07 -3.92 -0.02
C THR A 164 4.91 -3.98 0.98
N PHE A 165 3.87 -4.79 0.73
CA PHE A 165 2.68 -4.77 1.58
C PHE A 165 2.99 -5.23 3.03
N GLN A 166 4.00 -6.08 3.26
CA GLN A 166 4.44 -6.45 4.60
C GLN A 166 5.07 -5.26 5.35
N GLU A 167 5.83 -4.42 4.65
CA GLU A 167 6.40 -3.21 5.22
C GLU A 167 5.29 -2.19 5.47
N GLU A 168 4.35 -1.98 4.54
CA GLU A 168 3.19 -1.08 4.72
C GLU A 168 2.27 -1.51 5.87
N ASP A 169 2.00 -2.79 6.03
CA ASP A 169 1.26 -3.31 7.20
C ASP A 169 1.97 -2.99 8.52
N SER A 170 3.30 -3.09 8.53
CA SER A 170 4.11 -2.72 9.70
C SER A 170 4.08 -1.22 9.98
N HIS A 171 4.11 -0.37 8.93
CA HIS A 171 3.97 1.08 9.04
C HIS A 171 2.61 1.46 9.64
N GLY A 172 1.53 0.88 9.12
CA GLY A 172 0.17 1.12 9.61
C GLY A 172 0.00 0.72 11.08
N LYS A 173 0.48 -0.47 11.48
CA LYS A 173 0.45 -0.96 12.88
C LYS A 173 1.25 -0.06 13.82
N PHE A 174 2.43 0.39 13.41
CA PHE A 174 3.25 1.31 14.19
C PHE A 174 2.54 2.66 14.37
N GLY A 175 1.99 3.22 13.31
CA GLY A 175 1.25 4.47 13.38
C GLY A 175 0.04 4.38 14.30
N LEU A 176 -0.72 3.28 14.23
CA LEU A 176 -1.85 3.03 15.12
C LEU A 176 -1.39 2.92 16.60
N ALA A 177 -0.27 2.24 16.85
CA ALA A 177 0.28 2.16 18.20
C ALA A 177 0.66 3.54 18.76
N ILE A 178 1.27 4.42 17.94
CA ILE A 178 1.56 5.81 18.33
C ILE A 178 0.28 6.57 18.65
N VAL A 179 -0.74 6.46 17.79
CA VAL A 179 -2.02 7.15 17.99
C VAL A 179 -2.70 6.70 19.28
N ASN A 180 -2.66 5.40 19.60
CA ASN A 180 -3.22 4.88 20.83
C ASN A 180 -2.46 5.41 22.07
N ILE A 181 -1.14 5.58 22.00
CA ILE A 181 -0.36 6.22 23.09
C ILE A 181 -0.77 7.70 23.21
N ILE A 182 -0.89 8.44 22.12
CA ILE A 182 -1.32 9.84 22.12
C ILE A 182 -2.73 9.95 22.73
N LYS A 183 -3.65 9.04 22.42
CA LYS A 183 -5.00 8.97 23.00
C LYS A 183 -4.96 8.76 24.49
N GLN A 184 -4.10 7.88 25.00
CA GLN A 184 -3.94 7.63 26.43
C GLN A 184 -3.36 8.85 27.17
N GLU A 185 -2.41 9.56 26.57
CA GLU A 185 -1.77 10.74 27.14
C GLU A 185 -2.65 12.00 27.04
N ASN A 186 -3.54 12.07 26.04
CA ASN A 186 -4.38 13.23 25.73
C ASN A 186 -5.83 12.81 25.42
N PRO A 187 -6.56 12.20 26.34
CA PRO A 187 -7.91 11.66 26.06
C PRO A 187 -8.90 12.75 25.61
N ASP A 188 -8.74 13.99 26.09
CA ASP A 188 -9.61 15.11 25.72
C ASP A 188 -9.49 15.52 24.24
N TRP A 189 -8.46 15.06 23.51
CA TRP A 189 -8.34 15.32 22.09
C TRP A 189 -9.25 14.42 21.25
N PHE A 190 -9.63 13.26 21.77
CA PHE A 190 -10.42 12.25 21.09
C PHE A 190 -11.92 12.37 21.42
N ASP A 191 -12.41 13.61 21.39
CA ASP A 191 -13.82 13.96 21.60
C ASP A 191 -14.69 13.54 20.39
N GLU A 192 -16.01 13.72 20.51
CA GLU A 192 -16.95 13.34 19.46
C GLU A 192 -16.71 14.13 18.15
N GLU A 193 -16.27 15.40 18.23
CA GLU A 193 -15.93 16.20 17.06
C GLU A 193 -14.74 15.56 16.28
N PHE A 194 -13.74 15.10 17.00
CA PHE A 194 -12.58 14.41 16.43
C PHE A 194 -12.97 13.09 15.78
N LYS A 195 -13.83 12.30 16.43
CA LYS A 195 -14.34 11.05 15.84
C LYS A 195 -15.17 11.31 14.57
N GLU A 196 -16.02 12.34 14.58
CA GLU A 196 -16.77 12.72 13.39
C GLU A 196 -15.86 13.22 12.25
N GLU A 197 -14.73 13.84 12.57
CA GLU A 197 -13.73 14.21 11.54
C GLU A 197 -13.07 12.97 10.93
N ILE A 198 -12.76 11.95 11.75
CA ILE A 198 -12.24 10.67 11.26
C ILE A 198 -13.27 9.98 10.37
N LYS A 199 -14.55 9.90 10.76
CA LYS A 199 -15.61 9.31 9.93
C LYS A 199 -15.76 10.01 8.58
N ARG A 200 -15.74 11.36 8.58
CA ARG A 200 -15.78 12.15 7.34
C ARG A 200 -14.55 11.87 6.45
N ALA A 201 -13.40 11.73 7.07
CA ALA A 201 -12.17 11.40 6.35
C ALA A 201 -12.22 10.00 5.74
N CYS A 202 -12.68 9.00 6.52
CA CYS A 202 -12.88 7.62 6.06
C CYS A 202 -13.82 7.56 4.85
N ALA A 203 -14.98 8.24 4.93
CA ALA A 203 -15.93 8.29 3.82
C ALA A 203 -15.38 8.99 2.57
N LYS A 204 -14.46 9.96 2.73
CA LYS A 204 -13.75 10.57 1.58
C LYS A 204 -12.72 9.63 0.97
N ALA A 205 -11.97 8.93 1.81
CA ALA A 205 -10.99 7.96 1.38
C ALA A 205 -11.64 6.83 0.57
N GLU A 206 -12.73 6.24 1.08
CA GLU A 206 -13.47 5.19 0.36
C GLU A 206 -13.97 5.67 -0.99
N ARG A 207 -14.51 6.90 -1.08
CA ARG A 207 -14.94 7.46 -2.36
C ARG A 207 -13.78 7.67 -3.34
N ALA A 208 -12.62 8.10 -2.86
CA ALA A 208 -11.45 8.30 -3.70
C ALA A 208 -10.93 6.94 -4.22
N GLU A 209 -10.82 5.94 -3.33
CA GLU A 209 -10.38 4.60 -3.71
C GLU A 209 -11.40 3.88 -4.60
N THR A 210 -12.70 4.08 -4.39
CA THR A 210 -13.74 3.59 -5.32
C THR A 210 -13.54 4.14 -6.73
N LYS A 211 -13.22 5.43 -6.89
CA LYS A 211 -12.94 6.03 -8.22
C LYS A 211 -11.67 5.46 -8.84
N ILE A 212 -10.65 5.14 -8.04
CA ILE A 212 -9.47 4.43 -8.54
C ILE A 212 -9.87 3.05 -9.07
N LEU A 213 -10.71 2.30 -8.36
CA LEU A 213 -11.19 1.00 -8.84
C LEU A 213 -12.07 1.15 -10.09
N ASP A 214 -12.95 2.15 -10.15
CA ASP A 214 -13.75 2.43 -11.35
C ASP A 214 -12.87 2.72 -12.56
N TRP A 215 -11.75 3.42 -12.39
CA TRP A 215 -10.78 3.67 -13.45
C TRP A 215 -9.96 2.41 -13.80
N ILE A 216 -9.52 1.63 -12.81
CA ILE A 216 -8.76 0.38 -13.07
C ILE A 216 -9.60 -0.60 -13.90
N PHE A 217 -10.88 -0.76 -13.54
CA PHE A 217 -11.78 -1.74 -14.15
C PHE A 217 -12.71 -1.13 -15.24
N GLU A 218 -12.38 0.07 -15.81
CA GLU A 218 -13.27 0.73 -16.77
C GLU A 218 -13.49 -0.08 -18.06
N GLU A 219 -12.56 -0.97 -18.42
CA GLU A 219 -12.66 -1.83 -19.60
C GLU A 219 -13.29 -3.20 -19.30
N GLY A 220 -13.57 -3.50 -18.05
CA GLY A 220 -14.22 -4.73 -17.59
C GLY A 220 -13.53 -5.40 -16.42
N ASP A 221 -14.21 -6.40 -15.88
CA ASP A 221 -13.72 -7.22 -14.79
C ASP A 221 -12.71 -8.29 -15.25
N LEU A 222 -11.84 -8.73 -14.34
CA LEU A 222 -11.01 -9.91 -14.56
C LEU A 222 -11.89 -11.17 -14.42
N GLU A 223 -11.57 -12.22 -15.18
CA GLU A 223 -12.29 -13.50 -15.12
C GLU A 223 -12.33 -14.09 -13.69
N PHE A 224 -11.26 -13.86 -12.92
CA PHE A 224 -11.06 -14.43 -11.57
C PHE A 224 -11.29 -13.40 -10.45
N MET A 225 -11.60 -12.16 -10.75
CA MET A 225 -11.82 -11.10 -9.73
C MET A 225 -12.62 -9.94 -10.32
N SER A 226 -13.79 -9.67 -9.76
CA SER A 226 -14.60 -8.52 -10.15
C SER A 226 -14.21 -7.25 -9.38
N LYS A 227 -14.53 -6.09 -9.95
CA LYS A 227 -14.40 -4.79 -9.27
C LYS A 227 -15.16 -4.78 -7.93
N ASP A 228 -16.34 -5.37 -7.88
CA ASP A 228 -17.18 -5.37 -6.68
C ASP A 228 -16.55 -6.18 -5.54
N VAL A 229 -15.88 -7.29 -5.83
CA VAL A 229 -15.10 -8.07 -4.85
C VAL A 229 -13.97 -7.21 -4.28
N VAL A 230 -13.20 -6.51 -5.12
CA VAL A 230 -12.11 -5.63 -4.68
C VAL A 230 -12.64 -4.45 -3.86
N LYS A 231 -13.76 -3.86 -4.27
CA LYS A 231 -14.42 -2.78 -3.52
C LYS A 231 -14.92 -3.24 -2.16
N ASN A 232 -15.49 -4.43 -2.08
CA ASN A 232 -15.93 -5.04 -0.83
C ASN A 232 -14.76 -5.29 0.12
N PHE A 233 -13.65 -5.82 -0.40
CA PHE A 233 -12.41 -6.00 0.35
C PHE A 233 -11.89 -4.68 0.95
N ILE A 234 -11.87 -3.58 0.19
CA ILE A 234 -11.36 -2.31 0.70
C ILE A 234 -12.28 -1.69 1.74
N ARG A 235 -13.60 -1.88 1.62
CA ARG A 235 -14.59 -1.46 2.62
C ARG A 235 -14.41 -2.20 3.94
N ASP A 236 -14.16 -3.50 3.90
CA ASP A 236 -13.82 -4.29 5.07
C ASP A 236 -12.56 -3.74 5.76
N ARG A 237 -11.52 -3.44 5.00
CA ARG A 237 -10.29 -2.85 5.56
C ARG A 237 -10.54 -1.47 6.20
N PHE A 238 -11.37 -0.63 5.59
CA PHE A 238 -11.77 0.64 6.22
C PHE A 238 -12.53 0.40 7.53
N ASN A 239 -13.47 -0.54 7.57
CA ASN A 239 -14.19 -0.90 8.77
C ASN A 239 -13.26 -1.40 9.87
N ASN A 240 -12.34 -2.32 9.56
CA ASN A 240 -11.32 -2.82 10.49
C ASN A 240 -10.44 -1.68 11.03
N SER A 241 -10.09 -0.71 10.18
CA SER A 241 -9.37 0.49 10.58
C SER A 241 -10.19 1.36 11.56
N MET A 242 -11.49 1.52 11.33
CA MET A 242 -12.38 2.25 12.22
C MET A 242 -12.54 1.54 13.57
N GLU A 243 -12.75 0.23 13.56
CA GLU A 243 -12.88 -0.58 14.78
C GLU A 243 -11.61 -0.52 15.63
N SER A 244 -10.42 -0.48 15.02
CA SER A 244 -9.15 -0.32 15.73
C SER A 244 -9.02 1.01 16.47
N LEU A 245 -9.85 1.99 16.11
CA LEU A 245 -9.99 3.31 16.75
C LEU A 245 -11.19 3.38 17.69
N GLU A 246 -11.89 2.27 17.93
CA GLU A 246 -13.13 2.20 18.71
C GLU A 246 -14.26 3.07 18.11
N ILE A 247 -14.32 3.09 16.79
CA ILE A 247 -15.38 3.75 16.00
C ILE A 247 -16.14 2.68 15.22
N ASP A 248 -17.47 2.76 15.22
CA ASP A 248 -18.31 1.77 14.54
C ASP A 248 -18.02 1.71 13.03
N PRO A 249 -18.12 0.53 12.40
CA PRO A 249 -18.02 0.35 10.97
C PRO A 249 -18.93 1.30 10.18
N LEU A 250 -18.45 1.81 9.04
CA LEU A 250 -19.20 2.77 8.23
C LEU A 250 -19.82 2.16 6.97
N PHE A 251 -19.33 1.01 6.53
CA PHE A 251 -19.69 0.45 5.23
C PHE A 251 -20.32 -0.91 5.39
N GLU A 252 -21.36 -1.17 4.60
CA GLU A 252 -21.88 -2.52 4.42
C GLU A 252 -20.87 -3.37 3.63
N VAL A 253 -20.69 -4.60 4.07
CA VAL A 253 -19.75 -5.58 3.52
C VAL A 253 -20.50 -6.90 3.29
N ASP A 254 -20.28 -7.50 2.12
CA ASP A 254 -20.81 -8.81 1.77
C ASP A 254 -19.81 -9.91 2.17
N GLU A 255 -20.19 -10.72 3.15
CA GLU A 255 -19.37 -11.81 3.67
C GLU A 255 -19.01 -12.86 2.61
N SER A 256 -19.89 -13.10 1.63
CA SER A 256 -19.60 -14.05 0.56
C SER A 256 -18.49 -13.56 -0.38
N MET A 257 -18.43 -12.25 -0.64
CA MET A 257 -17.34 -11.65 -1.41
C MET A 257 -16.03 -11.61 -0.63
N LEU A 258 -16.07 -11.48 0.71
CA LEU A 258 -14.85 -11.52 1.53
C LEU A 258 -14.18 -12.89 1.48
N LEU A 259 -14.93 -13.98 1.36
CA LEU A 259 -14.34 -15.31 1.21
C LEU A 259 -13.44 -15.42 -0.04
N GLU A 260 -13.76 -14.69 -1.11
CA GLU A 260 -12.96 -14.68 -2.33
C GLU A 260 -11.57 -14.03 -2.14
N THR A 261 -11.42 -13.14 -1.13
CA THR A 261 -10.19 -12.42 -0.83
C THR A 261 -9.52 -12.85 0.47
N GLN A 262 -10.10 -13.79 1.22
CA GLN A 262 -9.60 -14.27 2.52
C GLN A 262 -8.14 -14.75 2.43
N TRP A 263 -7.77 -15.41 1.35
CA TRP A 263 -6.42 -15.90 1.09
C TRP A 263 -5.35 -14.80 1.15
N PHE A 264 -5.71 -13.55 0.81
CA PHE A 264 -4.77 -12.43 0.85
C PHE A 264 -4.37 -12.10 2.29
N ASN A 265 -5.31 -12.09 3.22
CA ASN A 265 -5.05 -11.90 4.64
C ASN A 265 -4.28 -13.09 5.24
N GLU A 266 -4.57 -14.32 4.79
CA GLU A 266 -3.82 -15.52 5.19
C GLU A 266 -2.37 -15.46 4.72
N GLU A 267 -2.11 -14.98 3.50
CA GLU A 267 -0.76 -14.78 2.97
C GLU A 267 0.01 -13.74 3.78
N LEU A 268 -0.63 -12.61 4.13
CA LEU A 268 -0.07 -11.58 4.99
C LEU A 268 0.32 -12.16 6.37
N ASN A 269 -0.59 -12.90 7.00
CA ASN A 269 -0.36 -13.48 8.32
C ASN A 269 0.66 -14.63 8.31
N SER A 270 0.66 -15.47 7.27
CA SER A 270 1.56 -16.63 7.16
C SER A 270 3.04 -16.23 7.07
N THR A 271 3.33 -15.04 6.58
CA THR A 271 4.70 -14.50 6.49
C THR A 271 5.16 -13.91 7.83
N THR A 272 4.25 -13.48 8.69
CA THR A 272 4.55 -13.04 10.06
C THR A 272 4.77 -14.20 11.04
N GLU A 273 4.11 -15.34 10.82
CA GLU A 273 4.24 -16.55 11.66
C GLU A 273 5.21 -17.61 11.09
N GLY A 274 5.72 -17.39 9.88
CA GLY A 274 6.58 -18.35 9.20
C GLY A 274 7.94 -18.49 9.88
N ASP A 275 8.14 -19.60 10.60
CA ASP A 275 9.44 -20.05 11.05
C ASP A 275 10.42 -20.00 9.88
N PHE A 276 11.45 -19.15 10.01
CA PHE A 276 12.51 -18.93 9.03
C PHE A 276 13.17 -20.24 8.55
N PHE A 277 13.05 -21.30 9.33
CA PHE A 277 13.60 -22.62 9.04
C PHE A 277 12.67 -23.56 8.26
N ASN A 278 11.37 -23.28 8.19
CA ASN A 278 10.38 -24.19 7.60
C ASN A 278 9.86 -23.80 6.21
N LYS A 279 10.07 -22.57 5.76
CA LYS A 279 9.76 -22.15 4.39
C LYS A 279 11.06 -21.92 3.61
N ARG A 280 11.53 -22.92 2.89
CA ARG A 280 12.33 -22.64 1.69
C ARG A 280 11.40 -21.89 0.74
N SER A 281 11.62 -20.60 0.59
CA SER A 281 11.03 -19.82 -0.51
C SER A 281 11.50 -20.49 -1.81
N THR A 282 10.64 -21.30 -2.41
CA THR A 282 10.90 -21.95 -3.69
C THR A 282 11.04 -20.96 -4.84
N ASN A 283 10.73 -19.69 -4.59
CA ASN A 283 10.74 -18.61 -5.59
C ASN A 283 11.84 -17.55 -5.35
N TYR A 284 12.59 -17.64 -4.25
CA TYR A 284 13.64 -16.67 -3.93
C TYR A 284 15.00 -17.20 -4.42
N THR A 285 15.35 -16.90 -5.65
CA THR A 285 16.71 -17.04 -6.15
C THR A 285 17.44 -15.73 -5.93
N LYS A 286 18.13 -15.58 -4.79
CA LYS A 286 19.19 -14.57 -4.67
C LYS A 286 20.14 -14.78 -5.82
N LYS A 287 20.36 -13.77 -6.66
CA LYS A 287 21.55 -13.72 -7.51
C LYS A 287 22.73 -13.60 -6.56
N ALA A 288 23.33 -14.73 -6.18
CA ALA A 288 24.63 -14.73 -5.56
C ALA A 288 25.63 -14.30 -6.64
N LYS A 289 25.90 -13.01 -6.77
CA LYS A 289 27.17 -12.56 -7.33
C LYS A 289 28.21 -12.95 -6.28
N SER A 290 28.96 -14.00 -6.53
CA SER A 290 30.23 -14.20 -5.82
C SER A 290 31.12 -13.02 -6.21
N ILE A 291 31.47 -12.19 -5.25
CA ILE A 291 32.51 -11.15 -5.41
C ILE A 291 33.81 -11.92 -5.62
N THR A 292 34.41 -11.77 -6.78
CA THR A 292 35.73 -12.31 -7.10
C THR A 292 36.80 -11.27 -6.80
N GLU A 293 38.06 -11.69 -6.68
CA GLU A 293 39.20 -10.81 -6.47
C GLU A 293 39.27 -9.63 -7.50
N ASN A 294 38.74 -9.85 -8.71
CA ASN A 294 38.67 -8.84 -9.79
C ASN A 294 37.56 -7.78 -9.60
N ASP A 295 36.68 -7.94 -8.62
CA ASP A 295 35.63 -6.98 -8.31
C ASP A 295 36.04 -6.02 -7.18
N LEU A 296 37.26 -6.17 -6.63
CA LEU A 296 37.77 -5.40 -5.49
C LEU A 296 38.86 -4.38 -5.84
N PHE A 297 39.33 -4.33 -7.12
CA PHE A 297 40.39 -3.41 -7.58
C PHE A 297 40.12 -2.92 -9.02
#